data_5def4bfd3bb6c90c4aaaa545f39a3674
#
_entry.id   5def4bfd3bb6c90c4aaaa545f39a3674
#
_cell.length_a   1.000
_cell.length_b   1.000
_cell.length_c   1.000
_cell.angle_alpha   90.00
_cell.angle_beta   90.00
_cell.angle_gamma   90.00
#
_symmetry.space_group_name_H-M   'P 1'
#
loop_
_entity.id
_entity.type
_entity.pdbx_description
1 polymer ?
#
loop_
_entity_poly.entity_id
_entity_poly.type
_entity_poly.pdbx_seq_one_letter_code
_entity_poly.pdbx_strand_id
1 'polypeptide(L)'
;MKDCGFNLCTTCGNHAHDNGVPGIVDTLDKLRSLGIAVTGTGRNIQEAKTPAIAERKGIRVGLIGYNAVGPREGWATSHKAGVSYVQILTHHEPSPRATPGLPARVYTFPEPDSVEEMQEEIRAARKECDVLFVALHKGMVHTHAELQMYEKPLAHAAIDAGADAVIGHHAHILRGIEVYRGKPIYHNLGNFVCVTHALTPTGDNNSPERLRWIAQRKKLFGFTPDPDMPFYAFNPESRKTMLARMEITKEGVSEFGFVPCYINKKGAPEVLTTYEEAKEVIEYVRQISEEEKLHIRLVWRDGWVQVLEEE
;
A
#
# COMPACT_ATOMS: atom_id res chain seq x y z
N MET A 1 -7.94 6.79 -15.64
CA MET A 1 -8.40 5.67 -14.79
C MET A 1 -9.61 4.94 -15.39
N LYS A 2 -10.72 5.62 -15.66
CA LYS A 2 -11.93 4.94 -16.21
C LYS A 2 -11.63 4.20 -17.51
N ASP A 3 -10.96 4.84 -18.44
CA ASP A 3 -10.60 4.25 -19.76
C ASP A 3 -9.61 3.07 -19.62
N CYS A 4 -8.89 2.98 -18.51
CA CYS A 4 -8.03 1.84 -18.16
C CYS A 4 -8.77 0.72 -17.41
N GLY A 5 -10.09 0.83 -17.23
CA GLY A 5 -10.92 -0.21 -16.62
C GLY A 5 -11.01 -0.20 -15.10
N PHE A 6 -10.53 0.86 -14.42
CA PHE A 6 -10.69 0.99 -12.96
C PHE A 6 -12.15 1.17 -12.57
N ASN A 7 -12.64 0.33 -11.65
CA ASN A 7 -14.01 0.34 -11.15
C ASN A 7 -14.08 0.67 -9.65
N LEU A 8 -13.08 0.25 -8.88
CA LEU A 8 -12.92 0.50 -7.44
C LEU A 8 -11.65 1.28 -7.18
N CYS A 9 -11.69 2.20 -6.22
CA CYS A 9 -10.54 2.98 -5.82
C CYS A 9 -10.56 3.21 -4.31
N THR A 10 -9.41 3.08 -3.67
CA THR A 10 -9.19 3.67 -2.34
C THR A 10 -8.42 4.96 -2.49
N THR A 11 -8.84 5.99 -1.78
CA THR A 11 -8.15 7.27 -1.67
C THR A 11 -7.51 7.44 -0.28
N CYS A 12 -7.51 6.37 0.49
CA CYS A 12 -6.95 6.29 1.82
C CYS A 12 -5.43 6.43 1.79
N GLY A 13 -4.88 7.49 2.36
CA GLY A 13 -3.44 7.70 2.41
C GLY A 13 -3.05 8.99 3.14
N ASN A 14 -1.78 9.07 3.53
CA ASN A 14 -1.24 10.22 4.26
C ASN A 14 -1.24 11.53 3.46
N HIS A 15 -1.32 11.46 2.12
CA HIS A 15 -1.37 12.60 1.21
C HIS A 15 -2.80 13.03 0.81
N ALA A 16 -3.83 12.35 1.32
CA ALA A 16 -5.21 12.70 0.98
C ALA A 16 -5.61 14.12 1.39
N HIS A 17 -4.94 14.69 2.40
CA HIS A 17 -5.23 16.01 2.96
C HIS A 17 -4.26 17.12 2.49
N ASP A 18 -3.36 16.87 1.54
CA ASP A 18 -2.35 17.84 1.08
C ASP A 18 -2.97 19.14 0.54
N ASN A 19 -4.14 19.05 -0.05
CA ASN A 19 -4.95 20.22 -0.51
C ASN A 19 -6.13 20.51 0.43
N GLY A 20 -6.09 20.04 1.67
CA GLY A 20 -7.12 20.24 2.68
C GLY A 20 -8.45 19.56 2.34
N VAL A 21 -9.49 19.95 3.08
CA VAL A 21 -10.87 19.45 2.89
C VAL A 21 -11.38 19.63 1.47
N PRO A 22 -11.19 20.78 0.79
CA PRO A 22 -11.64 20.93 -0.60
C PRO A 22 -11.04 19.88 -1.54
N GLY A 23 -9.73 19.57 -1.41
CA GLY A 23 -9.07 18.57 -2.23
C GLY A 23 -9.66 17.17 -2.06
N ILE A 24 -10.03 16.78 -0.83
CA ILE A 24 -10.72 15.51 -0.57
C ILE A 24 -12.08 15.48 -1.28
N VAL A 25 -12.89 16.53 -1.09
CA VAL A 25 -14.24 16.59 -1.66
C VAL A 25 -14.20 16.57 -3.18
N ASP A 26 -13.35 17.38 -3.80
CA ASP A 26 -13.18 17.42 -5.26
C ASP A 26 -12.74 16.06 -5.82
N THR A 27 -11.82 15.37 -5.14
CA THR A 27 -11.35 14.04 -5.55
C THR A 27 -12.49 13.03 -5.50
N LEU A 28 -13.28 13.01 -4.43
CA LEU A 28 -14.43 12.11 -4.27
C LEU A 28 -15.47 12.37 -5.37
N ASP A 29 -15.85 13.64 -5.59
CA ASP A 29 -16.85 14.00 -6.59
C ASP A 29 -16.38 13.67 -8.00
N LYS A 30 -15.10 13.92 -8.29
CA LYS A 30 -14.53 13.58 -9.60
C LYS A 30 -14.52 12.10 -9.86
N LEU A 31 -14.07 11.26 -8.93
CA LEU A 31 -14.05 9.82 -9.10
C LEU A 31 -15.46 9.24 -9.26
N ARG A 32 -16.41 9.69 -8.45
CA ARG A 32 -17.82 9.30 -8.55
C ARG A 32 -18.46 9.71 -9.86
N SER A 33 -18.17 10.91 -10.35
CA SER A 33 -18.67 11.38 -11.67
C SER A 33 -18.17 10.53 -12.83
N LEU A 34 -17.03 9.85 -12.66
CA LEU A 34 -16.48 8.90 -13.62
C LEU A 34 -17.06 7.48 -13.43
N GLY A 35 -17.97 7.27 -12.48
CA GLY A 35 -18.52 5.93 -12.15
C GLY A 35 -17.48 5.00 -11.54
N ILE A 36 -16.51 5.53 -10.78
CA ILE A 36 -15.56 4.75 -9.98
C ILE A 36 -16.06 4.78 -8.54
N ALA A 37 -16.30 3.61 -7.94
CA ALA A 37 -16.66 3.52 -6.54
C ALA A 37 -15.43 3.76 -5.67
N VAL A 38 -15.59 4.57 -4.61
CA VAL A 38 -14.48 5.11 -3.79
C VAL A 38 -14.70 4.80 -2.33
N THR A 39 -13.63 4.45 -1.64
CA THR A 39 -13.56 4.25 -0.19
C THR A 39 -12.32 4.91 0.41
N GLY A 40 -12.25 4.96 1.74
CA GLY A 40 -11.05 5.37 2.47
C GLY A 40 -10.95 6.88 2.75
N THR A 41 -11.69 7.71 2.03
CA THR A 41 -11.93 9.12 2.36
C THR A 41 -13.40 9.44 2.28
N GLY A 42 -13.83 10.48 3.01
CA GLY A 42 -15.23 10.89 3.03
C GLY A 42 -15.37 12.34 3.53
N ARG A 43 -16.58 12.89 3.39
CA ARG A 43 -16.96 14.20 3.94
C ARG A 43 -17.07 14.15 5.47
N ASN A 44 -17.16 12.96 6.01
CA ASN A 44 -17.13 12.63 7.44
C ASN A 44 -16.62 11.19 7.62
N ILE A 45 -16.46 10.76 8.87
CA ILE A 45 -15.90 9.44 9.17
C ILE A 45 -16.79 8.29 8.69
N GLN A 46 -18.11 8.44 8.72
CA GLN A 46 -19.05 7.41 8.24
C GLN A 46 -18.88 7.19 6.73
N GLU A 47 -18.80 8.29 5.96
CA GLU A 47 -18.56 8.20 4.51
C GLU A 47 -17.16 7.63 4.20
N ALA A 48 -16.13 8.00 4.96
CA ALA A 48 -14.77 7.49 4.77
C ALA A 48 -14.66 5.97 5.00
N LYS A 49 -15.45 5.42 5.91
CA LYS A 49 -15.52 4.01 6.28
C LYS A 49 -16.52 3.20 5.44
N THR A 50 -17.25 3.84 4.52
CA THR A 50 -18.19 3.15 3.62
C THR A 50 -17.41 2.31 2.60
N PRO A 51 -17.72 1.02 2.42
CA PRO A 51 -17.06 0.20 1.41
C PRO A 51 -17.43 0.66 -0.01
N ALA A 52 -16.47 0.62 -0.92
CA ALA A 52 -16.72 0.74 -2.35
C ALA A 52 -17.10 -0.64 -2.89
N ILE A 53 -18.23 -0.74 -3.62
CA ILE A 53 -18.70 -2.00 -4.17
C ILE A 53 -18.87 -1.87 -5.68
N ALA A 54 -18.39 -2.87 -6.42
CA ALA A 54 -18.64 -3.03 -7.84
C ALA A 54 -19.12 -4.45 -8.12
N GLU A 55 -20.09 -4.57 -9.02
CA GLU A 55 -20.58 -5.87 -9.47
C GLU A 55 -20.09 -6.18 -10.88
N ARG A 56 -19.61 -7.39 -11.09
CA ARG A 56 -19.26 -7.91 -12.41
C ARG A 56 -19.56 -9.39 -12.50
N LYS A 57 -20.23 -9.82 -13.56
CA LYS A 57 -20.63 -11.22 -13.80
C LYS A 57 -21.43 -11.82 -12.63
N GLY A 58 -22.23 -11.01 -11.93
CA GLY A 58 -23.04 -11.46 -10.79
C GLY A 58 -22.25 -11.69 -9.50
N ILE A 59 -21.00 -11.18 -9.42
CA ILE A 59 -20.17 -11.20 -8.22
C ILE A 59 -19.98 -9.76 -7.75
N ARG A 60 -20.33 -9.49 -6.50
CA ARG A 60 -20.11 -8.20 -5.84
C ARG A 60 -18.76 -8.21 -5.14
N VAL A 61 -17.88 -7.33 -5.60
CA VAL A 61 -16.55 -7.14 -5.02
C VAL A 61 -16.55 -5.85 -4.21
N GLY A 62 -16.22 -5.95 -2.94
CA GLY A 62 -16.07 -4.85 -2.00
C GLY A 62 -14.60 -4.48 -1.79
N LEU A 63 -14.36 -3.20 -1.55
CA LEU A 63 -13.08 -2.66 -1.11
C LEU A 63 -13.33 -1.71 0.05
N ILE A 64 -12.60 -1.86 1.15
CA ILE A 64 -12.58 -0.90 2.26
C ILE A 64 -11.11 -0.53 2.56
N GLY A 65 -10.85 0.73 2.92
CA GLY A 65 -9.47 1.20 3.08
C GLY A 65 -9.23 1.94 4.40
N TYR A 66 -8.05 1.73 4.98
CA TYR A 66 -7.62 2.38 6.23
C TYR A 66 -6.21 2.93 6.11
N ASN A 67 -6.00 4.10 6.70
CA ASN A 67 -4.69 4.74 6.83
C ASN A 67 -4.11 4.50 8.22
N ALA A 68 -2.89 3.98 8.30
CA ALA A 68 -2.16 3.74 9.54
C ALA A 68 -0.95 4.69 9.72
N VAL A 69 -0.77 5.65 8.81
CA VAL A 69 0.38 6.57 8.79
C VAL A 69 -0.05 8.00 8.47
N GLY A 70 0.81 8.96 8.79
CA GLY A 70 0.59 10.38 8.48
C GLY A 70 -0.11 11.16 9.58
N PRO A 71 -0.36 12.43 9.33
CA PRO A 71 -0.80 13.36 10.37
C PRO A 71 -2.28 13.15 10.74
N ARG A 72 -2.58 13.29 12.03
CA ARG A 72 -3.96 13.19 12.56
C ARG A 72 -4.89 14.26 12.01
N GLU A 73 -4.35 15.39 11.54
CA GLU A 73 -5.11 16.45 10.87
C GLU A 73 -5.83 15.96 9.62
N GLY A 74 -5.32 14.91 8.98
CA GLY A 74 -5.97 14.24 7.84
C GLY A 74 -7.10 13.29 8.20
N TRP A 75 -7.29 12.95 9.48
CA TRP A 75 -8.32 12.00 9.90
C TRP A 75 -9.72 12.59 9.78
N ALA A 76 -10.64 11.80 9.27
CA ALA A 76 -12.06 12.15 9.25
C ALA A 76 -12.64 12.16 10.66
N THR A 77 -13.61 13.03 10.89
CA THR A 77 -14.43 13.03 12.12
C THR A 77 -15.91 13.03 11.74
N SER A 78 -16.80 13.02 12.71
CA SER A 78 -18.24 13.15 12.46
C SER A 78 -18.62 14.43 11.68
N HIS A 79 -17.76 15.46 11.72
CA HIS A 79 -18.05 16.80 11.17
C HIS A 79 -16.95 17.32 10.22
N LYS A 80 -15.91 16.54 9.96
CA LYS A 80 -14.78 16.93 9.10
C LYS A 80 -14.47 15.86 8.07
N ALA A 81 -14.29 16.29 6.82
CA ALA A 81 -13.78 15.42 5.77
C ALA A 81 -12.35 14.97 6.06
N GLY A 82 -12.04 13.74 5.69
CA GLY A 82 -10.73 13.16 5.94
C GLY A 82 -10.65 11.70 5.52
N VAL A 83 -9.61 11.04 6.03
CA VAL A 83 -9.36 9.60 5.79
C VAL A 83 -9.95 8.74 6.90
N SER A 84 -10.37 7.52 6.56
CA SER A 84 -10.53 6.43 7.52
C SER A 84 -9.15 6.00 8.04
N TYR A 85 -9.05 5.62 9.29
CA TYR A 85 -7.75 5.35 9.91
C TYR A 85 -7.83 4.21 10.93
N VAL A 86 -6.66 3.60 11.16
CA VAL A 86 -6.36 2.79 12.34
C VAL A 86 -5.20 3.44 13.07
N GLN A 87 -5.36 3.73 14.33
CA GLN A 87 -4.32 4.38 15.14
C GLN A 87 -3.19 3.40 15.43
N ILE A 88 -1.96 3.85 15.22
CA ILE A 88 -0.75 3.13 15.61
C ILE A 88 -0.11 3.85 16.80
N LEU A 89 0.21 3.09 17.83
CA LEU A 89 0.93 3.57 19.00
C LEU A 89 2.43 3.30 18.82
N THR A 90 3.23 4.24 19.28
CA THR A 90 4.69 4.13 19.28
C THR A 90 5.20 4.28 20.70
N HIS A 91 6.00 3.32 21.16
CA HIS A 91 6.66 3.35 22.45
C HIS A 91 8.18 3.40 22.26
N HIS A 92 8.83 4.30 22.97
CA HIS A 92 10.28 4.43 23.00
C HIS A 92 10.81 3.91 24.33
N GLU A 93 11.53 2.78 24.30
CA GLU A 93 12.18 2.21 25.48
C GLU A 93 13.64 2.67 25.54
N PRO A 94 14.06 3.40 26.57
CA PRO A 94 15.47 3.73 26.76
C PRO A 94 16.31 2.47 26.93
N SER A 95 17.52 2.46 26.39
CA SER A 95 18.42 1.34 26.61
C SER A 95 18.69 1.16 28.11
N PRO A 96 18.60 -0.06 28.67
CA PRO A 96 18.82 -0.33 30.10
C PRO A 96 20.26 -0.02 30.54
N ARG A 97 21.21 0.19 29.61
CA ARG A 97 22.62 0.47 29.90
C ARG A 97 22.99 1.95 29.84
N ALA A 98 22.10 2.80 29.39
CA ALA A 98 22.45 4.21 29.22
C ALA A 98 21.21 5.10 29.15
N THR A 99 21.27 6.18 29.88
CA THR A 99 20.37 7.31 29.82
C THR A 99 21.20 8.54 29.56
N PRO A 100 21.23 9.14 28.43
CA PRO A 100 20.74 8.80 27.08
C PRO A 100 21.86 8.30 26.12
N GLY A 101 22.63 7.31 26.48
CA GLY A 101 23.89 6.94 25.80
C GLY A 101 23.75 6.02 24.57
N LEU A 102 22.55 5.47 24.29
CA LEU A 102 22.26 4.63 23.12
C LEU A 102 20.91 4.99 22.52
N PRO A 103 20.68 4.73 21.22
CA PRO A 103 19.37 4.87 20.62
C PRO A 103 18.30 4.06 21.38
N ALA A 104 17.15 4.67 21.60
CA ALA A 104 16.00 3.97 22.17
C ALA A 104 15.54 2.85 21.25
N ARG A 105 15.02 1.76 21.82
CA ARG A 105 14.19 0.80 21.06
C ARG A 105 12.85 1.42 20.77
N VAL A 106 12.40 1.27 19.54
CA VAL A 106 11.09 1.75 19.10
C VAL A 106 10.19 0.55 18.88
N TYR A 107 9.05 0.55 19.55
CA TYR A 107 8.00 -0.44 19.39
C TYR A 107 6.79 0.22 18.77
N THR A 108 6.19 -0.46 17.80
CA THR A 108 4.96 0.01 17.14
C THR A 108 3.89 -1.08 17.23
N PHE A 109 2.69 -0.71 17.64
CA PHE A 109 1.57 -1.65 17.72
C PHE A 109 0.25 -0.91 17.44
N PRO A 110 -0.74 -1.62 16.83
CA PRO A 110 -2.04 -1.00 16.57
C PRO A 110 -2.73 -0.72 17.91
N GLU A 111 -3.43 0.40 17.98
CA GLU A 111 -4.25 0.74 19.16
C GLU A 111 -5.44 -0.23 19.21
N PRO A 112 -5.69 -0.93 20.35
CA PRO A 112 -6.65 -2.03 20.42
C PRO A 112 -8.08 -1.65 20.03
N ASP A 113 -8.62 -0.54 20.57
CA ASP A 113 -10.00 -0.11 20.30
C ASP A 113 -10.16 0.25 18.81
N SER A 114 -9.14 0.88 18.20
CA SER A 114 -9.14 1.21 16.79
C SER A 114 -9.09 -0.03 15.88
N VAL A 115 -8.43 -1.11 16.32
CA VAL A 115 -8.46 -2.41 15.62
C VAL A 115 -9.82 -3.07 15.74
N GLU A 116 -10.44 -3.04 16.92
CA GLU A 116 -11.78 -3.59 17.12
C GLU A 116 -12.81 -2.88 16.25
N GLU A 117 -12.78 -1.54 16.19
CA GLU A 117 -13.63 -0.76 15.28
C GLU A 117 -13.40 -1.18 13.81
N MET A 118 -12.14 -1.26 13.36
CA MET A 118 -11.82 -1.72 12.00
C MET A 118 -12.40 -3.11 11.72
N GLN A 119 -12.28 -4.03 12.66
CA GLN A 119 -12.80 -5.38 12.50
C GLN A 119 -14.34 -5.41 12.43
N GLU A 120 -15.02 -4.60 13.22
CA GLU A 120 -16.49 -4.47 13.17
C GLU A 120 -16.95 -3.94 11.81
N GLU A 121 -16.26 -2.92 11.28
CA GLU A 121 -16.54 -2.34 9.98
C GLU A 121 -16.30 -3.33 8.83
N ILE A 122 -15.21 -4.12 8.90
CA ILE A 122 -14.93 -5.19 7.93
C ILE A 122 -16.03 -6.26 7.98
N ARG A 123 -16.46 -6.69 9.17
CA ARG A 123 -17.58 -7.65 9.33
C ARG A 123 -18.89 -7.10 8.78
N ALA A 124 -19.13 -5.80 8.91
CA ALA A 124 -20.30 -5.15 8.33
C ALA A 124 -20.22 -5.11 6.79
N ALA A 125 -19.09 -4.64 6.24
CA ALA A 125 -18.83 -4.58 4.80
C ALA A 125 -18.91 -5.96 4.13
N ARG A 126 -18.45 -7.01 4.81
CA ARG A 126 -18.51 -8.40 4.32
C ARG A 126 -19.94 -8.87 4.02
N LYS A 127 -20.94 -8.35 4.72
CA LYS A 127 -22.35 -8.69 4.48
C LYS A 127 -22.92 -8.07 3.19
N GLU A 128 -22.25 -7.07 2.65
CA GLU A 128 -22.67 -6.32 1.47
C GLU A 128 -22.08 -6.83 0.15
N CYS A 129 -21.09 -7.73 0.20
CA CYS A 129 -20.38 -8.22 -0.98
C CYS A 129 -20.05 -9.71 -0.89
N ASP A 130 -19.75 -10.32 -2.04
CA ASP A 130 -19.39 -11.73 -2.15
C ASP A 130 -17.89 -11.92 -1.87
N VAL A 131 -17.05 -10.93 -2.23
CA VAL A 131 -15.60 -10.89 -1.95
C VAL A 131 -15.23 -9.52 -1.43
N LEU A 132 -14.44 -9.46 -0.35
CA LEU A 132 -14.02 -8.21 0.29
C LEU A 132 -12.50 -8.08 0.33
N PHE A 133 -12.01 -6.99 -0.23
CA PHE A 133 -10.61 -6.58 -0.11
C PHE A 133 -10.45 -5.47 0.93
N VAL A 134 -9.38 -5.55 1.70
CA VAL A 134 -8.99 -4.49 2.64
C VAL A 134 -7.69 -3.84 2.16
N ALA A 135 -7.73 -2.54 1.94
CA ALA A 135 -6.56 -1.74 1.59
C ALA A 135 -5.97 -1.07 2.84
N LEU A 136 -4.68 -1.29 3.10
CA LEU A 136 -3.98 -0.72 4.25
C LEU A 136 -2.84 0.20 3.78
N HIS A 137 -2.95 1.48 4.08
CA HIS A 137 -1.89 2.46 3.85
C HIS A 137 -0.96 2.49 5.06
N LYS A 138 0.15 1.76 5.01
CA LYS A 138 0.94 1.39 6.18
C LYS A 138 2.43 1.19 5.88
N GLY A 139 3.23 1.15 6.91
CA GLY A 139 4.66 0.79 6.86
C GLY A 139 5.59 1.99 6.82
N MET A 140 6.87 1.72 6.59
CA MET A 140 7.92 2.72 6.48
C MET A 140 8.33 2.89 5.01
N VAL A 141 8.48 4.14 4.58
CA VAL A 141 8.86 4.46 3.19
C VAL A 141 10.29 4.04 2.87
N HIS A 142 10.49 3.50 1.66
CA HIS A 142 11.81 3.24 1.05
C HIS A 142 12.74 2.28 1.80
N THR A 143 12.30 1.63 2.86
CA THR A 143 13.13 0.69 3.62
C THR A 143 13.06 -0.69 2.98
N HIS A 144 14.18 -1.32 2.69
CA HIS A 144 14.23 -2.66 2.10
C HIS A 144 13.78 -3.71 3.12
N ALA A 145 12.92 -4.64 2.70
CA ALA A 145 12.52 -5.85 3.43
C ALA A 145 12.34 -5.69 4.95
N GLU A 146 11.60 -4.64 5.37
CA GLU A 146 11.36 -4.37 6.78
C GLU A 146 9.88 -4.07 7.04
N LEU A 147 9.19 -5.01 7.66
CA LEU A 147 7.84 -4.81 8.18
C LEU A 147 7.91 -4.28 9.61
N GLN A 148 7.23 -3.18 9.86
CA GLN A 148 7.08 -2.64 11.21
C GLN A 148 6.24 -3.59 12.07
N MET A 149 6.46 -3.58 13.38
CA MET A 149 5.86 -4.54 14.32
C MET A 149 4.33 -4.61 14.24
N TYR A 150 3.68 -3.50 13.89
CA TYR A 150 2.21 -3.42 13.77
C TYR A 150 1.65 -3.97 12.47
N GLU A 151 2.46 -4.13 11.41
CA GLU A 151 1.95 -4.37 10.05
C GLU A 151 1.32 -5.75 9.87
N LYS A 152 1.97 -6.81 10.36
CA LYS A 152 1.41 -8.17 10.33
C LYS A 152 0.17 -8.30 11.21
N PRO A 153 0.20 -7.92 12.52
CA PRO A 153 -0.99 -7.99 13.37
C PRO A 153 -2.20 -7.26 12.79
N LEU A 154 -1.98 -6.09 12.18
CA LEU A 154 -3.07 -5.32 11.57
C LEU A 154 -3.65 -6.02 10.34
N ALA A 155 -2.80 -6.58 9.48
CA ALA A 155 -3.24 -7.31 8.30
C ALA A 155 -3.96 -8.62 8.67
N HIS A 156 -3.45 -9.35 9.67
CA HIS A 156 -4.09 -10.55 10.19
C HIS A 156 -5.48 -10.23 10.79
N ALA A 157 -5.60 -9.14 11.56
CA ALA A 157 -6.87 -8.70 12.11
C ALA A 157 -7.93 -8.43 11.01
N ALA A 158 -7.50 -7.88 9.86
CA ALA A 158 -8.40 -7.67 8.72
C ALA A 158 -8.87 -9.00 8.09
N ILE A 159 -7.97 -9.98 7.92
CA ILE A 159 -8.33 -11.32 7.43
C ILE A 159 -9.26 -12.02 8.42
N ASP A 160 -8.97 -11.96 9.72
CA ASP A 160 -9.77 -12.58 10.79
C ASP A 160 -11.18 -11.97 10.89
N ALA A 161 -11.33 -10.70 10.50
CA ALA A 161 -12.63 -10.03 10.41
C ALA A 161 -13.44 -10.37 9.15
N GLY A 162 -12.85 -11.08 8.17
CA GLY A 162 -13.56 -11.57 6.99
C GLY A 162 -13.09 -11.01 5.65
N ALA A 163 -11.94 -10.34 5.59
CA ALA A 163 -11.32 -9.97 4.31
C ALA A 163 -10.85 -11.20 3.54
N ASP A 164 -10.99 -11.19 2.22
CA ASP A 164 -10.50 -12.24 1.32
C ASP A 164 -9.07 -11.96 0.82
N ALA A 165 -8.62 -10.72 0.88
CA ALA A 165 -7.23 -10.34 0.69
C ALA A 165 -6.95 -8.99 1.36
N VAL A 166 -5.67 -8.75 1.69
CA VAL A 166 -5.17 -7.44 2.14
C VAL A 166 -4.18 -6.89 1.11
N ILE A 167 -4.34 -5.61 0.76
CA ILE A 167 -3.51 -4.89 -0.20
C ILE A 167 -2.86 -3.71 0.50
N GLY A 168 -1.55 -3.80 0.70
CA GLY A 168 -0.74 -2.74 1.33
C GLY A 168 -0.21 -1.73 0.32
N HIS A 169 -0.08 -0.49 0.76
CA HIS A 169 0.55 0.61 0.01
C HIS A 169 1.17 1.63 0.99
N HIS A 170 1.87 2.64 0.54
CA HIS A 170 2.63 3.67 1.23
C HIS A 170 4.15 3.53 1.14
N ALA A 171 4.72 2.33 1.30
CA ALA A 171 6.17 2.18 1.40
C ALA A 171 6.95 2.64 0.15
N HIS A 172 6.28 2.86 -0.98
CA HIS A 172 6.89 3.24 -2.27
C HIS A 172 7.97 2.25 -2.77
N ILE A 173 7.96 1.04 -2.25
CA ILE A 173 8.83 -0.08 -2.61
C ILE A 173 8.03 -1.36 -2.36
N LEU A 174 8.29 -2.43 -3.10
CA LEU A 174 7.66 -3.72 -2.84
C LEU A 174 7.98 -4.23 -1.43
N ARG A 175 7.00 -4.86 -0.80
CA ARG A 175 7.15 -5.70 0.39
C ARG A 175 6.74 -7.11 0.05
N GLY A 176 7.14 -8.05 0.89
CA GLY A 176 6.82 -9.44 0.72
C GLY A 176 5.32 -9.73 0.64
N ILE A 177 5.01 -10.92 0.17
CA ILE A 177 3.65 -11.44 0.13
C ILE A 177 3.54 -12.52 1.21
N GLU A 178 2.45 -12.52 1.94
CA GLU A 178 2.14 -13.51 2.97
C GLU A 178 0.89 -14.27 2.60
N VAL A 179 0.84 -15.56 2.92
CA VAL A 179 -0.39 -16.34 2.91
C VAL A 179 -0.79 -16.59 4.36
N TYR A 180 -1.92 -16.04 4.77
CA TYR A 180 -2.45 -16.18 6.11
C TYR A 180 -3.84 -16.78 6.07
N ARG A 181 -4.00 -17.96 6.67
CA ARG A 181 -5.25 -18.74 6.60
C ARG A 181 -5.76 -18.98 5.17
N GLY A 182 -4.83 -19.27 4.25
CA GLY A 182 -5.10 -19.48 2.84
C GLY A 182 -5.46 -18.23 2.04
N LYS A 183 -5.31 -17.03 2.61
CA LYS A 183 -5.64 -15.75 1.98
C LYS A 183 -4.41 -14.88 1.76
N PRO A 184 -4.30 -14.18 0.61
CA PRO A 184 -3.12 -13.39 0.30
C PRO A 184 -3.11 -12.05 1.05
N ILE A 185 -1.94 -11.69 1.56
CA ILE A 185 -1.60 -10.38 2.10
C ILE A 185 -0.43 -9.84 1.28
N TYR A 186 -0.67 -8.84 0.45
CA TYR A 186 0.37 -8.07 -0.23
C TYR A 186 0.78 -6.93 0.69
N HIS A 187 1.92 -7.07 1.37
CA HIS A 187 2.31 -6.07 2.37
C HIS A 187 2.59 -4.70 1.76
N ASN A 188 3.06 -4.64 0.51
CA ASN A 188 3.08 -3.40 -0.30
C ASN A 188 3.27 -3.72 -1.79
N LEU A 189 2.47 -3.10 -2.65
CA LEU A 189 2.53 -3.28 -4.11
C LEU A 189 3.57 -2.36 -4.79
N GLY A 190 4.23 -1.49 -4.05
CA GLY A 190 5.14 -0.49 -4.62
C GLY A 190 4.41 0.65 -5.35
N ASN A 191 5.14 1.35 -6.20
CA ASN A 191 4.58 2.35 -7.12
C ASN A 191 4.10 1.66 -8.40
N PHE A 192 3.09 2.21 -9.06
CA PHE A 192 2.69 1.74 -10.39
C PHE A 192 2.74 2.89 -11.40
N VAL A 193 1.82 3.84 -11.32
CA VAL A 193 1.90 5.10 -12.08
C VAL A 193 2.21 6.21 -11.09
N CYS A 194 3.46 6.62 -11.01
CA CYS A 194 3.91 7.62 -10.07
C CYS A 194 4.89 8.58 -10.76
N VAL A 195 4.37 9.74 -11.16
CA VAL A 195 5.15 10.81 -11.79
C VAL A 195 4.98 12.06 -10.93
N THR A 196 6.08 12.58 -10.38
CA THR A 196 6.03 13.77 -9.54
C THR A 196 7.13 14.75 -9.88
N HIS A 197 6.73 15.99 -10.18
CA HIS A 197 7.65 17.11 -10.38
C HIS A 197 7.97 17.83 -9.07
N ALA A 198 7.10 17.70 -8.06
CA ALA A 198 7.21 18.45 -6.82
C ALA A 198 8.35 17.98 -5.89
N LEU A 199 8.78 16.73 -6.03
CA LEU A 199 9.81 16.15 -5.14
C LEU A 199 11.24 16.41 -5.62
N THR A 200 11.42 16.94 -6.83
CA THR A 200 12.73 17.13 -7.43
C THR A 200 12.96 18.61 -7.73
N PRO A 201 14.01 19.26 -7.20
CA PRO A 201 14.34 20.63 -7.57
C PRO A 201 14.50 20.79 -9.08
N THR A 202 13.92 21.86 -9.63
CA THR A 202 14.07 22.22 -11.04
C THR A 202 15.46 22.82 -11.28
N GLY A 203 16.04 22.57 -12.45
CA GLY A 203 17.33 23.14 -12.84
C GLY A 203 18.39 22.09 -13.21
N ASP A 204 19.63 22.53 -13.33
CA ASP A 204 20.79 21.69 -13.66
C ASP A 204 21.00 20.63 -12.56
N ASN A 205 21.28 19.40 -12.98
CA ASN A 205 21.62 18.28 -12.10
C ASN A 205 22.82 18.56 -11.17
N ASN A 206 23.69 19.48 -11.54
CA ASN A 206 24.86 19.90 -10.77
C ASN A 206 24.62 21.19 -9.95
N SER A 207 23.42 21.72 -9.94
CA SER A 207 23.13 22.90 -9.14
C SER A 207 23.35 22.64 -7.63
N PRO A 208 23.82 23.62 -6.84
CA PRO A 208 24.02 23.44 -5.41
C PRO A 208 22.75 23.01 -4.66
N GLU A 209 21.58 23.42 -5.14
CA GLU A 209 20.28 23.03 -4.58
C GLU A 209 20.00 21.54 -4.83
N ARG A 210 20.23 21.08 -6.07
CA ARG A 210 20.05 19.68 -6.46
C ARG A 210 21.01 18.77 -5.69
N LEU A 211 22.27 19.13 -5.56
CA LEU A 211 23.24 18.35 -4.81
C LEU A 211 22.90 18.26 -3.31
N ARG A 212 22.42 19.36 -2.70
CA ARG A 212 21.94 19.34 -1.31
C ARG A 212 20.72 18.43 -1.14
N TRP A 213 19.79 18.49 -2.06
CA TRP A 213 18.61 17.63 -2.04
C TRP A 213 18.97 16.14 -2.16
N ILE A 214 19.89 15.78 -3.07
CA ILE A 214 20.42 14.40 -3.19
C ILE A 214 21.08 13.96 -1.89
N ALA A 215 21.94 14.80 -1.29
CA ALA A 215 22.59 14.48 -0.04
C ALA A 215 21.60 14.28 1.12
N GLN A 216 20.56 15.10 1.18
CA GLN A 216 19.48 14.97 2.17
C GLN A 216 18.70 13.66 1.98
N ARG A 217 18.34 13.29 0.74
CA ARG A 217 17.67 12.02 0.42
C ARG A 217 18.51 10.83 0.83
N LYS A 218 19.81 10.85 0.51
CA LYS A 218 20.73 9.79 0.92
C LYS A 218 20.85 9.68 2.44
N LYS A 219 20.87 10.80 3.15
CA LYS A 219 20.92 10.81 4.62
C LYS A 219 19.65 10.27 5.27
N LEU A 220 18.47 10.63 4.73
CA LEU A 220 17.17 10.27 5.31
C LEU A 220 16.74 8.84 4.96
N PHE A 221 16.99 8.42 3.72
CA PHE A 221 16.41 7.20 3.17
C PHE A 221 17.45 6.17 2.70
N GLY A 222 18.75 6.47 2.80
CA GLY A 222 19.82 5.56 2.43
C GLY A 222 20.08 5.40 0.92
N PHE A 223 19.32 6.06 0.04
CA PHE A 223 19.46 5.94 -1.40
C PHE A 223 19.75 7.28 -2.11
N THR A 224 20.27 7.17 -3.34
CA THR A 224 20.42 8.31 -4.25
C THR A 224 19.43 8.14 -5.39
N PRO A 225 18.54 9.14 -5.65
CA PRO A 225 17.62 9.09 -6.79
C PRO A 225 18.38 9.00 -8.11
N ASP A 226 17.79 8.29 -9.09
CA ASP A 226 18.35 8.21 -10.45
C ASP A 226 18.31 9.59 -11.13
N PRO A 227 19.45 10.18 -11.50
CA PRO A 227 19.48 11.49 -12.16
C PRO A 227 18.80 11.51 -13.54
N ASP A 228 18.72 10.36 -14.20
CA ASP A 228 18.05 10.21 -15.49
C ASP A 228 16.52 10.10 -15.36
N MET A 229 16.00 10.07 -14.12
CA MET A 229 14.58 9.97 -13.83
C MET A 229 14.11 11.15 -12.95
N PRO A 230 14.17 12.39 -13.44
CA PRO A 230 13.89 13.57 -12.61
C PRO A 230 12.44 13.62 -12.08
N PHE A 231 11.52 12.89 -12.69
CA PHE A 231 10.11 12.80 -12.29
C PHE A 231 9.80 11.60 -11.39
N TYR A 232 10.82 10.78 -11.10
CA TYR A 232 10.71 9.58 -10.29
C TYR A 232 11.78 9.59 -9.21
N ALA A 233 11.60 10.44 -8.20
CA ALA A 233 12.57 10.70 -7.13
C ALA A 233 12.52 9.66 -5.99
N PHE A 234 12.22 8.41 -6.33
CA PHE A 234 12.08 7.30 -5.38
C PHE A 234 13.33 6.42 -5.32
N ASN A 235 13.34 5.46 -4.40
CA ASN A 235 14.39 4.45 -4.34
C ASN A 235 14.51 3.72 -5.68
N PRO A 236 15.71 3.52 -6.24
CA PRO A 236 15.89 2.77 -7.48
C PRO A 236 15.24 1.37 -7.48
N GLU A 237 15.24 0.67 -6.34
CA GLU A 237 14.54 -0.62 -6.19
C GLU A 237 13.04 -0.53 -6.41
N SER A 238 12.43 0.63 -6.15
CA SER A 238 10.99 0.87 -6.34
C SER A 238 10.54 0.85 -7.79
N ARG A 239 11.47 0.73 -8.74
CA ARG A 239 11.16 0.46 -10.16
C ARG A 239 10.65 -0.96 -10.37
N LYS A 240 11.02 -1.91 -9.50
CA LYS A 240 10.38 -3.22 -9.43
C LYS A 240 8.99 -3.04 -8.83
N THR A 241 7.97 -3.48 -9.54
CA THR A 241 6.57 -3.31 -9.12
C THR A 241 5.71 -4.46 -9.62
N MET A 242 4.46 -4.52 -9.20
CA MET A 242 3.56 -5.60 -9.56
C MET A 242 2.10 -5.15 -9.65
N LEU A 243 1.31 -5.92 -10.39
CA LEU A 243 -0.14 -5.93 -10.28
C LEU A 243 -0.56 -7.19 -9.51
N ALA A 244 -1.24 -7.04 -8.39
CA ALA A 244 -1.86 -8.17 -7.72
C ALA A 244 -2.90 -8.79 -8.68
N ARG A 245 -2.82 -10.11 -8.87
CA ARG A 245 -3.77 -10.88 -9.68
C ARG A 245 -4.49 -11.89 -8.80
N MET A 246 -5.81 -11.91 -8.90
CA MET A 246 -6.65 -12.84 -8.16
C MET A 246 -7.78 -13.34 -9.04
N GLU A 247 -8.06 -14.63 -8.98
CA GLU A 247 -9.28 -15.21 -9.52
C GLU A 247 -10.37 -15.18 -8.47
N ILE A 248 -11.51 -14.59 -8.82
CA ILE A 248 -12.60 -14.32 -7.88
C ILE A 248 -13.81 -15.18 -8.28
N THR A 249 -14.30 -15.93 -7.32
CA THR A 249 -15.57 -16.67 -7.40
C THR A 249 -16.58 -16.14 -6.38
N LYS A 250 -17.78 -16.69 -6.33
CA LYS A 250 -18.74 -16.34 -5.27
C LYS A 250 -18.32 -16.81 -3.88
N GLU A 251 -17.47 -17.83 -3.85
CA GLU A 251 -16.94 -18.45 -2.63
C GLU A 251 -15.71 -17.72 -2.08
N GLY A 252 -15.12 -16.80 -2.86
CA GLY A 252 -13.95 -16.04 -2.46
C GLY A 252 -12.86 -15.96 -3.54
N VAL A 253 -11.61 -15.83 -3.11
CA VAL A 253 -10.42 -15.85 -3.97
C VAL A 253 -9.94 -17.28 -4.12
N SER A 254 -9.91 -17.81 -5.34
CA SER A 254 -9.52 -19.21 -5.64
C SER A 254 -8.06 -19.36 -6.01
N GLU A 255 -7.52 -18.42 -6.80
CA GLU A 255 -6.10 -18.36 -7.15
C GLU A 255 -5.60 -16.93 -7.00
N PHE A 256 -4.35 -16.77 -6.56
CA PHE A 256 -3.74 -15.47 -6.39
C PHE A 256 -2.25 -15.46 -6.69
N GLY A 257 -1.75 -14.28 -6.97
CA GLY A 257 -0.36 -14.06 -7.32
C GLY A 257 -0.18 -12.64 -7.87
N PHE A 258 0.77 -12.47 -8.76
CA PHE A 258 1.06 -11.15 -9.32
C PHE A 258 1.55 -11.21 -10.76
N VAL A 259 1.30 -10.13 -11.48
CA VAL A 259 1.92 -9.85 -12.78
C VAL A 259 3.14 -8.97 -12.51
N PRO A 260 4.36 -9.45 -12.80
CA PRO A 260 5.57 -8.66 -12.59
C PRO A 260 5.65 -7.48 -13.56
N CYS A 261 6.01 -6.33 -13.04
CA CYS A 261 6.14 -5.10 -13.79
C CYS A 261 7.44 -4.37 -13.45
N TYR A 262 7.87 -3.49 -14.35
CA TYR A 262 9.04 -2.65 -14.14
C TYR A 262 8.76 -1.21 -14.59
N ILE A 263 9.13 -0.22 -13.80
CA ILE A 263 8.95 1.19 -14.14
C ILE A 263 10.14 1.65 -14.99
N ASN A 264 9.88 2.00 -16.24
CA ASN A 264 10.89 2.44 -17.18
C ASN A 264 11.42 3.87 -16.88
N LYS A 265 12.41 4.34 -17.65
CA LYS A 265 12.99 5.67 -17.43
C LYS A 265 12.03 6.84 -17.69
N LYS A 266 10.87 6.60 -18.30
CA LYS A 266 9.80 7.61 -18.49
C LYS A 266 8.82 7.64 -17.31
N GLY A 267 9.02 6.79 -16.29
CA GLY A 267 8.11 6.65 -15.15
C GLY A 267 6.86 5.82 -15.47
N ALA A 268 6.82 5.13 -16.60
CA ALA A 268 5.70 4.29 -17.01
C ALA A 268 5.96 2.83 -16.60
N PRO A 269 4.96 2.13 -16.03
CA PRO A 269 5.08 0.70 -15.75
C PRO A 269 4.98 -0.10 -17.04
N GLU A 270 5.82 -1.11 -17.18
CA GLU A 270 5.83 -2.09 -18.24
C GLU A 270 5.58 -3.47 -17.68
N VAL A 271 4.65 -4.21 -18.27
CA VAL A 271 4.36 -5.59 -17.90
C VAL A 271 5.45 -6.49 -18.50
N LEU A 272 6.03 -7.35 -17.67
CA LEU A 272 7.06 -8.30 -18.06
C LEU A 272 6.38 -9.63 -18.43
N THR A 273 6.38 -9.97 -19.71
CA THR A 273 5.54 -11.05 -20.25
C THR A 273 6.24 -12.40 -20.36
N THR A 274 7.56 -12.40 -20.33
CA THR A 274 8.37 -13.62 -20.37
C THR A 274 9.08 -13.85 -19.03
N TYR A 275 9.44 -15.10 -18.74
CA TYR A 275 10.19 -15.42 -17.50
C TYR A 275 11.53 -14.69 -17.45
N GLU A 276 12.24 -14.60 -18.59
CA GLU A 276 13.55 -13.92 -18.66
C GLU A 276 13.47 -12.44 -18.33
N GLU A 277 12.42 -11.75 -18.78
CA GLU A 277 12.18 -10.35 -18.43
C GLU A 277 11.80 -10.21 -16.95
N ALA A 278 10.98 -11.14 -16.44
CA ALA A 278 10.37 -11.07 -15.10
C ALA A 278 11.27 -11.57 -13.97
N LYS A 279 12.31 -12.37 -14.29
CA LYS A 279 13.11 -13.09 -13.28
C LYS A 279 13.71 -12.18 -12.19
N GLU A 280 14.12 -10.97 -12.54
CA GLU A 280 14.67 -10.03 -11.56
C GLU A 280 13.61 -9.59 -10.54
N VAL A 281 12.38 -9.33 -10.98
CA VAL A 281 11.27 -8.96 -10.10
C VAL A 281 10.82 -10.16 -9.27
N ILE A 282 10.75 -11.34 -9.87
CA ILE A 282 10.37 -12.59 -9.17
C ILE A 282 11.37 -12.90 -8.05
N GLU A 283 12.66 -12.82 -8.37
CA GLU A 283 13.72 -13.08 -7.39
C GLU A 283 13.72 -12.05 -6.28
N TYR A 284 13.51 -10.78 -6.63
CA TYR A 284 13.37 -9.71 -5.64
C TYR A 284 12.19 -9.97 -4.68
N VAL A 285 11.01 -10.34 -5.20
CA VAL A 285 9.84 -10.66 -4.35
C VAL A 285 10.13 -11.87 -3.46
N ARG A 286 10.81 -12.91 -3.99
CA ARG A 286 11.22 -14.06 -3.17
C ARG A 286 12.13 -13.62 -2.04
N GLN A 287 13.21 -12.90 -2.36
CA GLN A 287 14.19 -12.45 -1.39
C GLN A 287 13.57 -11.62 -0.27
N ILE A 288 12.78 -10.58 -0.61
CA ILE A 288 12.15 -9.73 0.42
C ILE A 288 11.12 -10.50 1.26
N SER A 289 10.44 -11.50 0.68
CA SER A 289 9.52 -12.34 1.45
C SER A 289 10.28 -13.24 2.44
N GLU A 290 11.40 -13.83 2.04
CA GLU A 290 12.27 -14.62 2.91
C GLU A 290 12.86 -13.76 4.05
N GLU A 291 13.39 -12.56 3.73
CA GLU A 291 13.95 -11.63 4.72
C GLU A 291 12.89 -11.17 5.74
N GLU A 292 11.65 -10.96 5.30
CA GLU A 292 10.50 -10.62 6.15
C GLU A 292 9.88 -11.85 6.85
N LYS A 293 10.44 -13.06 6.63
CA LYS A 293 9.99 -14.35 7.20
C LYS A 293 8.53 -14.66 6.81
N LEU A 294 8.25 -14.49 5.54
CA LEU A 294 6.99 -14.83 4.91
C LEU A 294 7.23 -16.07 4.03
N HIS A 295 6.69 -17.18 4.45
CA HIS A 295 6.95 -18.48 3.82
C HIS A 295 6.02 -18.68 2.65
N ILE A 296 6.51 -18.40 1.44
CA ILE A 296 5.77 -18.54 0.18
C ILE A 296 6.61 -19.21 -0.89
N ARG A 297 5.94 -19.93 -1.78
CA ARG A 297 6.51 -20.46 -3.00
C ARG A 297 5.94 -19.73 -4.22
N LEU A 298 6.85 -19.29 -5.10
CA LEU A 298 6.51 -18.58 -6.33
C LEU A 298 6.61 -19.52 -7.53
N VAL A 299 5.56 -19.58 -8.35
CA VAL A 299 5.49 -20.43 -9.54
C VAL A 299 5.12 -19.60 -10.74
N TRP A 300 6.00 -19.54 -11.75
CA TRP A 300 5.71 -18.87 -13.01
C TRP A 300 4.59 -19.57 -13.78
N ARG A 301 3.64 -18.80 -14.28
CA ARG A 301 2.48 -19.23 -15.07
C ARG A 301 2.27 -18.26 -16.21
N ASP A 302 2.70 -18.57 -17.39
CA ASP A 302 2.43 -17.85 -18.63
C ASP A 302 2.06 -16.34 -18.46
N GLY A 303 3.08 -15.52 -18.16
CA GLY A 303 2.95 -14.07 -17.97
C GLY A 303 2.55 -13.59 -16.56
N TRP A 304 2.43 -14.48 -15.57
CA TRP A 304 2.21 -14.10 -14.17
C TRP A 304 2.83 -15.10 -13.20
N VAL A 305 2.89 -14.75 -11.94
CA VAL A 305 3.46 -15.57 -10.87
C VAL A 305 2.36 -15.97 -9.90
N GLN A 306 2.12 -17.26 -9.77
CA GLN A 306 1.24 -17.81 -8.74
C GLN A 306 1.97 -17.83 -7.41
N VAL A 307 1.30 -17.39 -6.35
CA VAL A 307 1.77 -17.46 -4.97
C VAL A 307 1.09 -18.65 -4.28
N LEU A 308 1.88 -19.49 -3.65
CA LEU A 308 1.44 -20.65 -2.89
C LEU A 308 2.00 -20.55 -1.48
N GLU A 309 1.26 -21.07 -0.50
CA GLU A 309 1.77 -21.26 0.85
C GLU A 309 2.89 -22.32 0.84
N GLU A 310 3.96 -22.06 1.56
CA GLU A 310 5.02 -23.03 1.78
C GLU A 310 4.68 -23.85 3.04
N GLU A 311 4.66 -25.17 2.91
CA GLU A 311 4.32 -26.10 4.00
C GLU A 311 5.41 -26.15 5.10
#